data_5998ec3223343609b34b5af26cbf4a8c
#
_entry.id   5998ec3223343609b34b5af26cbf4a8c
#
_cell.length_a   1.000
_cell.length_b   1.000
_cell.length_c   1.000
_cell.angle_alpha   90.00
_cell.angle_beta   90.00
_cell.angle_gamma   90.00
#
_symmetry.space_group_name_H-M   'P 1'
#
loop_
_entity.id
_entity.type
_entity.pdbx_description
1 polymer ?
#
loop_
_entity_poly.entity_id
_entity_poly.type
_entity_poly.pdbx_seq_one_letter_code
_entity_poly.pdbx_strand_id
1 'polypeptide(L)'
;MAEPLWSDSAITLSPSMLLVPASSELYDIDCNALHEGMRRTRVLYDFVRAAEDDNGADYCILDCPPGYTVASVNALFACDEVIVPAKIDGFVFDGLESVRAQIRSLRRARPDVRIAGVLVTMRNSSEVVREGETLLRQRGIPVFEQVIRRTDKVVETTFEKKPLIDYCPRSVATQDYRRWVAEYLGEELGHGEV
;
A
#
# COMPACT_ATOMS: atom_id res chain seq x y z
N MET A 1 -8.22 20.10 -23.34
CA MET A 1 -8.54 18.65 -23.38
C MET A 1 -9.33 18.37 -22.13
N ALA A 2 -10.47 17.70 -22.23
CA ALA A 2 -11.20 17.23 -21.06
C ALA A 2 -10.29 16.23 -20.31
N GLU A 3 -10.20 16.33 -18.99
CA GLU A 3 -9.54 15.32 -18.19
C GLU A 3 -10.27 13.98 -18.38
N PRO A 4 -9.55 12.85 -18.56
CA PRO A 4 -10.19 11.56 -18.73
C PRO A 4 -11.01 11.26 -17.47
N LEU A 5 -12.27 10.88 -17.65
CA LEU A 5 -13.12 10.43 -16.56
C LEU A 5 -12.48 9.14 -15.99
N TRP A 6 -12.51 8.98 -14.66
CA TRP A 6 -11.99 7.78 -14.00
C TRP A 6 -12.62 6.51 -14.59
N SER A 7 -13.92 6.56 -14.96
CA SER A 7 -14.66 5.47 -15.58
C SER A 7 -14.06 4.96 -16.89
N ASP A 8 -13.43 5.84 -17.68
CA ASP A 8 -12.81 5.48 -18.95
C ASP A 8 -11.48 4.72 -18.76
N SER A 9 -10.88 4.86 -17.57
CA SER A 9 -9.59 4.25 -17.21
C SER A 9 -9.75 2.98 -16.37
N ALA A 10 -10.94 2.72 -15.82
CA ALA A 10 -11.17 1.63 -14.89
C ALA A 10 -11.57 0.33 -15.60
N ILE A 11 -10.99 -0.78 -15.16
CA ILE A 11 -11.29 -2.15 -15.61
C ILE A 11 -12.03 -2.87 -14.49
N THR A 12 -13.21 -3.40 -14.76
CA THR A 12 -13.95 -4.21 -13.78
C THR A 12 -13.34 -5.60 -13.69
N LEU A 13 -12.77 -5.94 -12.53
CA LEU A 13 -12.23 -7.26 -12.24
C LEU A 13 -13.27 -8.19 -11.60
N SER A 14 -14.14 -7.65 -10.75
CA SER A 14 -15.26 -8.36 -10.11
C SER A 14 -16.37 -7.36 -9.77
N PRO A 15 -17.55 -7.81 -9.31
CA PRO A 15 -18.62 -6.92 -8.89
C PRO A 15 -18.24 -5.92 -7.79
N SER A 16 -17.21 -6.22 -7.01
CA SER A 16 -16.72 -5.38 -5.90
C SER A 16 -15.30 -4.84 -6.11
N MET A 17 -14.71 -5.01 -7.31
CA MET A 17 -13.31 -4.61 -7.52
C MET A 17 -13.10 -4.01 -8.90
N LEU A 18 -12.61 -2.78 -8.91
CA LEU A 18 -12.16 -2.05 -10.09
C LEU A 18 -10.64 -1.92 -10.06
N LEU A 19 -10.00 -1.92 -11.20
CA LEU A 19 -8.57 -1.69 -11.38
C LEU A 19 -8.35 -0.52 -12.32
N VAL A 20 -7.56 0.45 -11.90
CA VAL A 20 -6.97 1.46 -12.78
C VAL A 20 -5.52 1.07 -13.02
N PRO A 21 -5.19 0.53 -14.20
CA PRO A 21 -3.83 0.06 -14.46
C PRO A 21 -2.88 1.23 -14.68
N ALA A 22 -1.64 1.08 -14.20
CA ALA A 22 -0.55 1.96 -14.58
C ALA A 22 0.03 1.59 -15.95
N SER A 23 0.64 2.56 -16.63
CA SER A 23 1.39 2.34 -17.88
C SER A 23 2.84 2.79 -17.74
N SER A 24 3.68 2.40 -18.71
CA SER A 24 5.08 2.86 -18.80
C SER A 24 5.21 4.38 -18.99
N GLU A 25 4.16 5.07 -19.41
CA GLU A 25 4.14 6.53 -19.55
C GLU A 25 4.33 7.28 -18.22
N LEU A 26 4.10 6.61 -17.08
CA LEU A 26 4.43 7.17 -15.78
C LEU A 26 5.92 7.50 -15.61
N TYR A 27 6.82 6.77 -16.28
CA TYR A 27 8.26 7.10 -16.30
C TYR A 27 8.55 8.42 -16.99
N ASP A 28 7.80 8.74 -18.05
CA ASP A 28 7.94 10.01 -18.78
C ASP A 28 7.51 11.19 -17.89
N ILE A 29 6.54 11.01 -17.05
CA ILE A 29 6.11 12.02 -16.08
C ILE A 29 7.22 12.33 -15.08
N ASP A 30 7.91 11.32 -14.56
CA ASP A 30 9.04 11.51 -13.65
C ASP A 30 10.22 12.23 -14.35
N CYS A 31 10.54 11.85 -15.58
CA CYS A 31 11.58 12.52 -16.37
C CYS A 31 11.23 13.99 -16.66
N ASN A 32 9.99 14.28 -17.00
CA ASN A 32 9.52 15.62 -17.31
C ASN A 32 9.38 16.52 -16.07
N ALA A 33 9.06 15.94 -14.91
CA ALA A 33 8.94 16.68 -13.66
C ALA A 33 10.26 17.34 -13.22
N LEU A 34 11.40 16.80 -13.61
CA LEU A 34 12.71 17.42 -13.41
C LEU A 34 12.84 18.75 -14.16
N HIS A 35 12.11 18.94 -15.26
CA HIS A 35 12.15 20.14 -16.09
C HIS A 35 11.02 21.13 -15.79
N GLU A 36 9.83 20.65 -15.38
CA GLU A 36 8.63 21.49 -15.24
C GLU A 36 8.29 21.87 -13.78
N GLY A 37 9.02 21.34 -12.81
CA GLY A 37 8.68 21.47 -11.39
C GLY A 37 7.42 20.68 -11.01
N MET A 38 7.24 20.42 -9.71
CA MET A 38 6.13 19.58 -9.18
C MET A 38 4.75 20.29 -9.24
N ARG A 39 4.32 20.75 -10.41
CA ARG A 39 3.04 21.44 -10.58
C ARG A 39 1.81 20.53 -10.57
N ARG A 40 1.99 19.20 -10.64
CA ARG A 40 0.89 18.21 -10.76
C ARG A 40 0.79 17.26 -9.59
N THR A 41 0.88 17.76 -8.36
CA THR A 41 0.82 16.91 -7.16
C THR A 41 -0.61 16.54 -6.73
N ARG A 42 -1.65 17.10 -7.37
CA ARG A 42 -3.05 16.88 -7.00
C ARG A 42 -3.87 16.07 -8.00
N VAL A 43 -3.29 15.69 -9.13
CA VAL A 43 -4.02 15.01 -10.21
C VAL A 43 -4.67 13.73 -9.71
N LEU A 44 -3.92 12.90 -8.98
CA LEU A 44 -4.47 11.65 -8.45
C LEU A 44 -5.49 11.89 -7.33
N TYR A 45 -5.31 12.94 -6.53
CA TYR A 45 -6.29 13.31 -5.51
C TYR A 45 -7.66 13.65 -6.14
N ASP A 46 -7.64 14.54 -7.15
CA ASP A 46 -8.87 14.96 -7.81
C ASP A 46 -9.54 13.79 -8.55
N PHE A 47 -8.72 12.89 -9.14
CA PHE A 47 -9.20 11.66 -9.77
C PHE A 47 -9.86 10.68 -8.78
N VAL A 48 -9.23 10.43 -7.62
CA VAL A 48 -9.76 9.54 -6.58
C VAL A 48 -11.06 10.10 -6.00
N ARG A 49 -11.13 11.42 -5.75
CA ARG A 49 -12.36 12.04 -5.24
C ARG A 49 -13.52 11.96 -6.25
N ALA A 50 -13.25 12.14 -7.54
CA ALA A 50 -14.26 11.95 -8.57
C ALA A 50 -14.77 10.49 -8.61
N ALA A 51 -13.87 9.51 -8.43
CA ALA A 51 -14.25 8.09 -8.38
C ALA A 51 -15.07 7.73 -7.13
N GLU A 52 -14.79 8.35 -5.99
CA GLU A 52 -15.55 8.21 -4.74
C GLU A 52 -16.98 8.72 -4.92
N ASP A 53 -17.14 9.92 -5.49
CA ASP A 53 -18.43 10.54 -5.71
C ASP A 53 -19.32 9.73 -6.68
N ASP A 54 -18.74 9.15 -7.72
CA ASP A 54 -19.48 8.44 -8.77
C ASP A 54 -19.79 6.97 -8.43
N ASN A 55 -18.92 6.29 -7.67
CA ASN A 55 -18.98 4.82 -7.48
C ASN A 55 -19.34 4.36 -6.08
N GLY A 56 -19.18 5.23 -5.07
CA GLY A 56 -19.34 4.81 -3.68
C GLY A 56 -18.37 3.70 -3.27
N ALA A 57 -17.12 3.72 -3.77
CA ALA A 57 -16.10 2.76 -3.37
C ALA A 57 -15.74 2.99 -1.90
N ASP A 58 -15.77 1.92 -1.09
CA ASP A 58 -15.42 2.00 0.33
C ASP A 58 -13.92 2.21 0.55
N TYR A 59 -13.09 1.65 -0.35
CA TYR A 59 -11.62 1.70 -0.26
C TYR A 59 -10.99 1.93 -1.63
N CYS A 60 -9.93 2.75 -1.65
CA CYS A 60 -9.04 2.91 -2.80
C CYS A 60 -7.62 2.56 -2.38
N ILE A 61 -7.03 1.51 -2.98
CA ILE A 61 -5.67 1.08 -2.70
C ILE A 61 -4.75 1.62 -3.79
N LEU A 62 -3.77 2.44 -3.39
CA LEU A 62 -2.76 3.00 -4.27
C LEU A 62 -1.46 2.20 -4.12
N ASP A 63 -1.18 1.30 -5.09
CA ASP A 63 0.09 0.56 -5.14
C ASP A 63 1.18 1.45 -5.70
N CYS A 64 2.18 1.76 -4.86
CA CYS A 64 3.22 2.73 -5.18
C CYS A 64 4.53 2.04 -5.53
N PRO A 65 5.25 2.52 -6.56
CA PRO A 65 6.60 2.05 -6.83
C PRO A 65 7.55 2.44 -5.68
N PRO A 66 8.65 1.68 -5.48
CA PRO A 66 9.67 2.08 -4.54
C PRO A 66 10.35 3.38 -4.99
N GLY A 67 10.57 4.30 -4.04
CA GLY A 67 11.27 5.56 -4.29
C GLY A 67 10.40 6.80 -4.24
N TYR A 68 11.05 7.95 -4.44
CA TYR A 68 10.43 9.28 -4.40
C TYR A 68 10.16 9.77 -5.82
N THR A 69 9.07 9.26 -6.41
CA THR A 69 8.62 9.60 -7.77
C THR A 69 7.47 10.59 -7.73
N VAL A 70 7.15 11.23 -8.86
CA VAL A 70 5.94 12.07 -8.97
C VAL A 70 4.70 11.24 -8.68
N ALA A 71 4.65 9.99 -9.13
CA ALA A 71 3.54 9.09 -8.87
C ALA A 71 3.38 8.82 -7.36
N SER A 72 4.46 8.48 -6.64
CA SER A 72 4.41 8.23 -5.19
C SER A 72 4.04 9.48 -4.39
N VAL A 73 4.49 10.68 -4.80
CA VAL A 73 4.09 11.95 -4.18
C VAL A 73 2.60 12.23 -4.40
N ASN A 74 2.08 11.98 -5.62
CA ASN A 74 0.65 12.11 -5.91
C ASN A 74 -0.18 11.12 -5.08
N ALA A 75 0.27 9.87 -4.95
CA ALA A 75 -0.41 8.86 -4.14
C ALA A 75 -0.45 9.26 -2.66
N LEU A 76 0.67 9.71 -2.10
CA LEU A 76 0.73 10.23 -0.73
C LEU A 76 -0.17 11.46 -0.54
N PHE A 77 -0.34 12.30 -1.56
CA PHE A 77 -1.23 13.45 -1.50
C PHE A 77 -2.70 13.04 -1.58
N ALA A 78 -3.01 11.97 -2.31
CA ALA A 78 -4.37 11.48 -2.51
C ALA A 78 -4.89 10.60 -1.35
N CYS A 79 -4.01 9.88 -0.65
CA CYS A 79 -4.40 8.95 0.40
C CYS A 79 -4.78 9.64 1.71
N ASP A 80 -5.56 8.96 2.53
CA ASP A 80 -5.86 9.35 3.91
C ASP A 80 -4.93 8.61 4.88
N GLU A 81 -4.55 7.38 4.54
CA GLU A 81 -3.70 6.51 5.36
C GLU A 81 -2.58 5.88 4.54
N VAL A 82 -1.45 5.67 5.19
CA VAL A 82 -0.30 4.99 4.62
C VAL A 82 -0.02 3.72 5.41
N ILE A 83 -0.08 2.58 4.74
CA ILE A 83 0.40 1.30 5.25
C ILE A 83 1.80 1.08 4.69
N VAL A 84 2.78 0.78 5.55
CA VAL A 84 4.16 0.58 5.13
C VAL A 84 4.53 -0.90 5.22
N PRO A 85 4.51 -1.66 4.10
CA PRO A 85 5.00 -3.02 4.12
C PRO A 85 6.52 -3.01 4.36
N ALA A 86 6.97 -3.80 5.35
CA ALA A 86 8.37 -3.85 5.74
C ALA A 86 8.87 -5.28 5.89
N LYS A 87 9.95 -5.59 5.21
CA LYS A 87 10.75 -6.79 5.47
C LYS A 87 11.82 -6.42 6.49
N ILE A 88 11.94 -7.22 7.54
CA ILE A 88 12.97 -6.99 8.57
C ILE A 88 14.34 -7.37 8.02
N ASP A 89 15.16 -6.37 7.73
CA ASP A 89 16.57 -6.47 7.35
C ASP A 89 17.32 -5.21 7.80
N GLY A 90 18.61 -5.11 7.44
CA GLY A 90 19.46 -3.99 7.88
C GLY A 90 19.05 -2.61 7.40
N PHE A 91 18.19 -2.51 6.38
CA PHE A 91 17.79 -1.25 5.76
C PHE A 91 16.39 -0.78 6.19
N VAL A 92 15.65 -1.59 6.93
CA VAL A 92 14.25 -1.29 7.29
C VAL A 92 14.09 0.04 8.04
N PHE A 93 15.03 0.35 8.93
CA PHE A 93 14.95 1.56 9.75
C PHE A 93 15.17 2.84 8.93
N ASP A 94 16.13 2.83 8.01
CA ASP A 94 16.41 3.97 7.12
C ASP A 94 15.24 4.23 6.18
N GLY A 95 14.66 3.16 5.64
CA GLY A 95 13.46 3.24 4.81
C GLY A 95 12.28 3.86 5.56
N LEU A 96 12.03 3.45 6.80
CA LEU A 96 10.95 3.98 7.62
C LEU A 96 11.16 5.46 7.99
N GLU A 97 12.37 5.87 8.34
CA GLU A 97 12.65 7.28 8.61
C GLU A 97 12.46 8.14 7.35
N SER A 98 12.79 7.62 6.17
CA SER A 98 12.52 8.29 4.91
C SER A 98 11.01 8.50 4.69
N VAL A 99 10.19 7.47 4.87
CA VAL A 99 8.71 7.57 4.77
C VAL A 99 8.16 8.57 5.79
N ARG A 100 8.62 8.51 7.05
CA ARG A 100 8.21 9.48 8.08
C ARG A 100 8.53 10.92 7.72
N ALA A 101 9.71 11.16 7.15
CA ALA A 101 10.12 12.50 6.72
C ALA A 101 9.22 13.02 5.59
N GLN A 102 8.88 12.17 4.63
CA GLN A 102 7.97 12.48 3.53
C GLN A 102 6.58 12.87 4.06
N ILE A 103 6.00 12.06 4.93
CA ILE A 103 4.67 12.32 5.51
C ILE A 103 4.69 13.61 6.35
N ARG A 104 5.75 13.87 7.13
CA ARG A 104 5.89 15.14 7.86
C ARG A 104 5.93 16.35 6.93
N SER A 105 6.59 16.23 5.80
CA SER A 105 6.62 17.31 4.79
C SER A 105 5.24 17.52 4.18
N LEU A 106 4.55 16.43 3.86
CA LEU A 106 3.23 16.43 3.23
C LEU A 106 2.16 17.04 4.17
N ARG A 107 2.23 16.81 5.46
CA ARG A 107 1.26 17.30 6.46
C ARG A 107 1.10 18.82 6.49
N ARG A 108 2.02 19.58 5.89
CA ARG A 108 1.84 21.04 5.70
C ARG A 108 0.70 21.35 4.72
N ALA A 109 0.46 20.49 3.74
CA ALA A 109 -0.60 20.64 2.73
C ALA A 109 -1.79 19.69 2.98
N ARG A 110 -1.55 18.55 3.62
CA ARG A 110 -2.52 17.51 3.98
C ARG A 110 -2.35 17.11 5.43
N PRO A 111 -2.90 17.88 6.40
CA PRO A 111 -2.74 17.62 7.83
C PRO A 111 -3.27 16.27 8.29
N ASP A 112 -4.28 15.74 7.60
CA ASP A 112 -5.03 14.55 7.99
C ASP A 112 -4.34 13.23 7.60
N VAL A 113 -3.34 13.27 6.68
CA VAL A 113 -2.64 12.05 6.28
C VAL A 113 -1.87 11.44 7.44
N ARG A 114 -2.03 10.14 7.66
CA ARG A 114 -1.36 9.41 8.75
C ARG A 114 -0.76 8.10 8.30
N ILE A 115 0.22 7.61 9.07
CA ILE A 115 0.67 6.22 8.98
C ILE A 115 -0.31 5.38 9.79
N ALA A 116 -1.06 4.50 9.13
CA ALA A 116 -1.93 3.52 9.78
C ALA A 116 -1.09 2.49 10.54
N GLY A 117 -0.03 2.01 9.92
CA GLY A 117 0.90 1.10 10.55
C GLY A 117 1.96 0.55 9.61
N VAL A 118 2.98 -0.06 10.21
CA VAL A 118 3.97 -0.86 9.51
C VAL A 118 3.50 -2.31 9.51
N LEU A 119 3.36 -2.92 8.34
CA LEU A 119 3.04 -4.33 8.18
C LEU A 119 4.32 -5.12 7.95
N VAL A 120 4.74 -5.90 8.94
CA VAL A 120 5.90 -6.78 8.79
C VAL A 120 5.54 -7.91 7.83
N THR A 121 6.28 -8.00 6.72
CA THR A 121 6.08 -9.00 5.67
C THR A 121 7.29 -9.92 5.53
N MET A 122 7.11 -11.05 4.83
CA MET A 122 8.17 -12.04 4.58
C MET A 122 8.88 -12.51 5.87
N ARG A 123 8.16 -12.50 6.99
CA ARG A 123 8.69 -12.89 8.28
C ARG A 123 9.07 -14.36 8.27
N ASN A 124 10.30 -14.66 8.68
CA ASN A 124 10.82 -16.01 8.89
C ASN A 124 11.12 -16.25 10.39
N SER A 125 11.51 -17.48 10.74
CA SER A 125 11.77 -17.87 12.13
C SER A 125 13.16 -17.50 12.65
N SER A 126 13.96 -16.75 11.88
CA SER A 126 15.31 -16.32 12.28
C SER A 126 15.28 -15.47 13.55
N GLU A 127 16.23 -15.67 14.44
CA GLU A 127 16.38 -14.89 15.67
C GLU A 127 16.65 -13.41 15.37
N VAL A 128 17.50 -13.14 14.40
CA VAL A 128 17.82 -11.76 13.93
C VAL A 128 16.56 -11.02 13.48
N VAL A 129 15.64 -11.72 12.78
CA VAL A 129 14.36 -11.12 12.37
C VAL A 129 13.46 -10.83 13.57
N ARG A 130 13.42 -11.70 14.57
CA ARG A 130 12.66 -11.46 15.82
C ARG A 130 13.20 -10.27 16.61
N GLU A 131 14.50 -10.18 16.75
CA GLU A 131 15.15 -9.04 17.40
C GLU A 131 14.89 -7.74 16.64
N GLY A 132 15.03 -7.73 15.31
CA GLY A 132 14.73 -6.59 14.45
C GLY A 132 13.27 -6.15 14.54
N GLU A 133 12.32 -7.09 14.61
CA GLU A 133 10.91 -6.79 14.83
C GLU A 133 10.69 -6.14 16.20
N THR A 134 11.32 -6.65 17.25
CA THR A 134 11.26 -6.06 18.60
C THR A 134 11.79 -4.63 18.62
N LEU A 135 12.92 -4.38 17.97
CA LEU A 135 13.48 -3.05 17.83
C LEU A 135 12.58 -2.11 17.03
N LEU A 136 11.93 -2.63 15.98
CA LEU A 136 10.96 -1.86 15.19
C LEU A 136 9.80 -1.37 16.04
N ARG A 137 9.20 -2.25 16.86
CA ARG A 137 8.09 -1.91 17.75
C ARG A 137 8.45 -0.86 18.81
N GLN A 138 9.73 -0.73 19.16
CA GLN A 138 10.24 0.26 20.11
C GLN A 138 10.46 1.66 19.50
N ARG A 139 10.36 1.82 18.18
CA ARG A 139 10.66 3.09 17.48
C ARG A 139 9.56 4.14 17.50
N GLY A 140 8.41 3.86 18.17
CA GLY A 140 7.32 4.83 18.28
C GLY A 140 6.58 5.09 16.95
N ILE A 141 6.65 4.14 16.02
CA ILE A 141 5.82 4.08 14.80
C ILE A 141 4.76 3.02 15.06
N PRO A 142 3.50 3.22 14.65
CA PRO A 142 2.50 2.16 14.71
C PRO A 142 2.96 0.94 13.92
N VAL A 143 2.92 -0.24 14.51
CA VAL A 143 3.25 -1.52 13.87
C VAL A 143 2.09 -2.46 14.12
N PHE A 144 1.55 -3.05 13.07
CA PHE A 144 0.48 -4.04 13.20
C PHE A 144 0.94 -5.24 14.03
N GLU A 145 0.03 -5.79 14.84
CA GLU A 145 0.33 -7.00 15.63
C GLU A 145 0.48 -8.22 14.73
N GLN A 146 -0.41 -8.31 13.72
CA GLN A 146 -0.32 -9.37 12.73
C GLN A 146 0.87 -9.15 11.81
N VAL A 147 1.62 -10.23 11.56
CA VAL A 147 2.73 -10.25 10.60
C VAL A 147 2.42 -11.23 9.46
N ILE A 148 2.97 -10.98 8.27
CA ILE A 148 2.82 -11.85 7.12
C ILE A 148 4.03 -12.76 6.99
N ARG A 149 3.84 -14.05 7.23
CA ARG A 149 4.91 -15.05 7.14
C ARG A 149 5.31 -15.32 5.70
N ARG A 150 6.61 -15.55 5.51
CA ARG A 150 7.15 -15.95 4.22
C ARG A 150 6.64 -17.34 3.82
N THR A 151 6.19 -17.46 2.58
CA THR A 151 5.85 -18.74 1.95
C THR A 151 6.09 -18.66 0.45
N ASP A 152 6.52 -19.75 -0.17
CA ASP A 152 6.74 -19.85 -1.61
C ASP A 152 5.42 -19.79 -2.40
N LYS A 153 4.28 -20.05 -1.73
CA LYS A 153 2.94 -19.89 -2.33
C LYS A 153 2.68 -18.48 -2.88
N VAL A 154 3.25 -17.45 -2.26
CA VAL A 154 3.17 -16.08 -2.79
C VAL A 154 3.94 -15.96 -4.11
N VAL A 155 5.12 -16.59 -4.22
CA VAL A 155 5.89 -16.57 -5.47
C VAL A 155 5.17 -17.36 -6.58
N GLU A 156 4.59 -18.51 -6.25
CA GLU A 156 3.83 -19.34 -7.18
C GLU A 156 2.66 -18.55 -7.83
N THR A 157 2.00 -17.66 -7.10
CA THR A 157 0.88 -16.84 -7.64
C THR A 157 1.29 -15.99 -8.83
N THR A 158 2.53 -15.51 -8.87
CA THR A 158 3.03 -14.66 -9.97
C THR A 158 3.15 -15.45 -11.28
N PHE A 159 3.47 -16.74 -11.21
CA PHE A 159 3.51 -17.63 -12.37
C PHE A 159 2.11 -18.06 -12.80
N GLU A 160 1.25 -18.35 -11.82
CA GLU A 160 -0.14 -18.78 -12.06
C GLU A 160 -1.07 -17.63 -12.45
N LYS A 161 -0.63 -16.37 -12.26
CA LYS A 161 -1.42 -15.15 -12.51
C LYS A 161 -2.78 -15.18 -11.80
N LYS A 162 -2.78 -15.65 -10.56
CA LYS A 162 -3.97 -15.75 -9.71
C LYS A 162 -3.74 -15.05 -8.37
N PRO A 163 -4.74 -14.39 -7.81
CA PRO A 163 -4.66 -13.88 -6.44
C PRO A 163 -4.36 -14.99 -5.44
N LEU A 164 -3.57 -14.69 -4.41
CA LEU A 164 -3.18 -15.66 -3.39
C LEU A 164 -4.40 -16.29 -2.70
N ILE A 165 -5.46 -15.51 -2.49
CA ILE A 165 -6.69 -15.96 -1.84
C ILE A 165 -7.42 -17.03 -2.66
N ASP A 166 -7.33 -16.96 -3.99
CA ASP A 166 -7.94 -17.92 -4.92
C ASP A 166 -7.03 -19.11 -5.18
N TYR A 167 -5.72 -18.85 -5.31
CA TYR A 167 -4.73 -19.89 -5.60
C TYR A 167 -4.50 -20.82 -4.43
N CYS A 168 -4.31 -20.28 -3.24
CA CYS A 168 -4.05 -21.08 -2.05
C CYS A 168 -4.75 -20.49 -0.80
N PRO A 169 -6.08 -20.61 -0.68
CA PRO A 169 -6.89 -19.98 0.35
C PRO A 169 -6.52 -20.42 1.78
N ARG A 170 -5.86 -21.58 1.93
CA ARG A 170 -5.42 -22.13 3.22
C ARG A 170 -3.93 -21.94 3.50
N SER A 171 -3.20 -21.19 2.66
CA SER A 171 -1.78 -20.91 2.94
C SER A 171 -1.63 -20.05 4.18
N VAL A 172 -0.47 -20.18 4.83
CA VAL A 172 -0.17 -19.36 6.02
C VAL A 172 -0.25 -17.86 5.70
N ALA A 173 0.23 -17.43 4.53
CA ALA A 173 0.17 -16.02 4.15
C ALA A 173 -1.27 -15.56 3.89
N THR A 174 -2.13 -16.39 3.26
CA THR A 174 -3.55 -16.04 3.06
C THR A 174 -4.25 -15.82 4.42
N GLN A 175 -4.00 -16.70 5.37
CA GLN A 175 -4.56 -16.58 6.71
C GLN A 175 -4.00 -15.35 7.45
N ASP A 176 -2.70 -15.08 7.30
CA ASP A 176 -2.07 -13.93 7.91
C ASP A 176 -2.65 -12.62 7.34
N TYR A 177 -2.86 -12.53 6.02
CA TYR A 177 -3.50 -11.37 5.41
C TYR A 177 -4.95 -11.17 5.86
N ARG A 178 -5.74 -12.24 5.98
CA ARG A 178 -7.11 -12.14 6.50
C ARG A 178 -7.13 -11.59 7.93
N ARG A 179 -6.24 -12.07 8.79
CA ARG A 179 -6.12 -11.58 10.18
C ARG A 179 -5.68 -10.13 10.22
N TRP A 180 -4.73 -9.76 9.36
CA TRP A 180 -4.28 -8.38 9.26
C TRP A 180 -5.40 -7.44 8.76
N VAL A 181 -6.19 -7.86 7.78
CA VAL A 181 -7.35 -7.07 7.32
C VAL A 181 -8.34 -6.87 8.44
N ALA A 182 -8.66 -7.91 9.22
CA ALA A 182 -9.55 -7.79 10.37
C ALA A 182 -8.98 -6.83 11.44
N GLU A 183 -7.67 -6.94 11.75
CA GLU A 183 -6.99 -6.00 12.64
C GLU A 183 -7.09 -4.55 12.12
N TYR A 184 -6.83 -4.33 10.84
CA TYR A 184 -6.90 -3.01 10.22
C TYR A 184 -8.31 -2.41 10.27
N LEU A 185 -9.34 -3.23 10.05
CA LEU A 185 -10.75 -2.82 10.10
C LEU A 185 -11.31 -2.73 11.53
N GLY A 186 -10.57 -3.21 12.54
CA GLY A 186 -11.05 -3.30 13.92
C GLY A 186 -12.14 -4.36 14.11
N GLU A 187 -12.13 -5.41 13.30
CA GLU A 187 -13.10 -6.51 13.33
C GLU A 187 -12.58 -7.66 14.19
N GLU A 188 -13.45 -8.28 15.01
CA GLU A 188 -13.15 -9.54 15.68
C GLU A 188 -13.40 -10.68 14.68
N LEU A 189 -12.35 -11.43 14.32
CA LEU A 189 -12.53 -12.68 13.57
C LEU A 189 -13.30 -13.69 14.42
N GLY A 190 -14.50 -14.04 13.99
CA GLY A 190 -15.28 -15.11 14.60
C GLY A 190 -14.47 -16.43 14.62
N HIS A 191 -14.57 -17.19 15.74
CA HIS A 191 -13.87 -18.46 15.96
C HIS A 191 -14.40 -19.58 15.03
N GLY A 192 -14.32 -19.41 13.71
CA GLY A 192 -14.85 -20.40 12.76
C GLY A 192 -14.40 -20.23 11.31
N GLU A 193 -13.73 -19.14 10.96
CA GLU A 193 -13.34 -18.84 9.56
C GLU A 193 -11.81 -18.93 9.31
N VAL A 194 -11.12 -19.82 10.03
CA VAL A 194 -9.67 -20.05 9.86
C VAL A 194 -9.41 -21.37 9.13
#